data_c85167f47424465ef29e7422117d9c69
#
_entry.id   c85167f47424465ef29e7422117d9c69
#
_cell.length_a   1.000
_cell.length_b   1.000
_cell.length_c   1.000
_cell.angle_alpha   90.00
_cell.angle_beta   90.00
_cell.angle_gamma   90.00
#
_symmetry.space_group_name_H-M   'P 1'
#
loop_
_entity.id
_entity.type
_entity.pdbx_description
1 polymer ?
#
loop_
_entity_poly.entity_id
_entity_poly.type
_entity_poly.pdbx_seq_one_letter_code
_entity_poly.pdbx_strand_id
1 'polypeptide(L)'
;AKKSPAKKTPVKKSTTKKRTSPISSYKGRKGEKYMSAAMKKHFNAVLIDWREHLKEEMQKTFDHLKNKGESYADPIDRASQEEEFAFELRTRDRERKLINKIAASLEQIKQDDYGYCYACGIEIGVKRLEARPTATHCIDCKTLDEIKEKQLGG
;
A
#
# COMPACT_ATOMS: atom_id res chain seq x y z
N ALA A 1 24.11 -45.14 11.13
CA ALA A 1 23.74 -44.14 10.13
C ALA A 1 23.18 -42.92 10.83
N LYS A 2 23.95 -41.81 10.86
CA LYS A 2 23.52 -40.55 11.46
C LYS A 2 22.66 -39.78 10.45
N LYS A 3 21.37 -39.61 10.74
CA LYS A 3 20.46 -38.75 9.96
C LYS A 3 20.81 -37.28 10.17
N SER A 4 21.22 -36.60 9.10
CA SER A 4 21.40 -35.15 9.09
C SER A 4 20.06 -34.44 9.22
N PRO A 5 19.94 -33.36 10.02
CA PRO A 5 18.68 -32.61 10.11
C PRO A 5 18.47 -31.82 8.81
N ALA A 6 17.27 -31.94 8.24
CA ALA A 6 16.84 -31.18 7.08
C ALA A 6 16.86 -29.69 7.39
N LYS A 7 17.62 -28.91 6.61
CA LYS A 7 17.62 -27.46 6.66
C LYS A 7 16.24 -26.95 6.21
N LYS A 8 15.48 -26.38 7.15
CA LYS A 8 14.26 -25.66 6.84
C LYS A 8 14.62 -24.40 6.04
N THR A 9 14.23 -24.37 4.79
CA THR A 9 14.31 -23.16 3.96
C THR A 9 13.42 -22.07 4.56
N PRO A 10 13.91 -20.85 4.72
CA PRO A 10 13.06 -19.78 5.24
C PRO A 10 11.98 -19.45 4.22
N VAL A 11 10.73 -19.56 4.65
CA VAL A 11 9.58 -19.07 3.90
C VAL A 11 9.77 -17.57 3.70
N LYS A 12 9.93 -17.14 2.46
CA LYS A 12 9.97 -15.72 2.12
C LYS A 12 8.63 -15.11 2.51
N LYS A 13 8.60 -14.40 3.64
CA LYS A 13 7.47 -13.53 3.99
C LYS A 13 7.29 -12.53 2.86
N SER A 14 6.10 -12.51 2.27
CA SER A 14 5.72 -11.48 1.30
C SER A 14 5.92 -10.12 1.96
N THR A 15 6.92 -9.39 1.52
CA THR A 15 7.15 -8.02 1.95
C THR A 15 6.09 -7.16 1.28
N THR A 16 4.97 -6.96 1.97
CA THR A 16 4.15 -5.79 1.71
C THR A 16 5.09 -4.58 1.74
N LYS A 17 5.20 -3.86 0.63
CA LYS A 17 6.01 -2.64 0.55
C LYS A 17 5.59 -1.74 1.71
N LYS A 18 6.41 -1.71 2.75
CA LYS A 18 6.22 -0.78 3.86
C LYS A 18 6.33 0.63 3.31
N ARG A 19 5.47 1.49 3.77
CA ARG A 19 5.56 2.92 3.54
C ARG A 19 7.00 3.40 3.79
N THR A 20 7.64 3.90 2.76
CA THR A 20 8.98 4.49 2.81
C THR A 20 8.89 6.00 2.95
N SER A 21 8.11 6.47 3.91
CA SER A 21 8.07 7.90 4.21
C SER A 21 9.18 8.27 5.19
N PRO A 22 9.92 9.36 4.93
CA PRO A 22 10.90 9.89 5.88
C PRO A 22 10.24 10.50 7.12
N ILE A 23 8.92 10.64 7.12
CA ILE A 23 8.17 11.21 8.24
C ILE A 23 8.10 10.21 9.38
N SER A 24 8.56 10.62 10.56
CA SER A 24 8.53 9.80 11.77
C SER A 24 7.11 9.48 12.22
N SER A 25 6.95 8.38 12.96
CA SER A 25 5.66 8.01 13.55
C SER A 25 5.12 9.09 14.49
N TYR A 26 3.80 9.25 14.49
CA TYR A 26 3.14 10.23 15.36
C TYR A 26 3.32 9.89 16.85
N LYS A 27 3.83 10.84 17.59
CA LYS A 27 3.93 10.75 19.04
C LYS A 27 2.81 11.59 19.67
N GLY A 28 1.74 10.90 20.11
CA GLY A 28 0.62 11.53 20.78
C GLY A 28 0.97 12.11 22.14
N ARG A 29 0.24 13.13 22.58
CA ARG A 29 0.30 13.69 23.92
C ARG A 29 -0.70 12.94 24.83
N LYS A 30 -0.38 12.85 26.12
CA LYS A 30 -1.33 12.32 27.10
C LYS A 30 -2.62 13.13 27.09
N GLY A 31 -3.77 12.45 26.99
CA GLY A 31 -5.09 13.11 26.99
C GLY A 31 -5.49 13.75 25.65
N GLU A 32 -4.73 13.53 24.58
CA GLU A 32 -5.07 14.03 23.26
C GLU A 32 -6.29 13.30 22.71
N LYS A 33 -7.25 14.07 22.16
CA LYS A 33 -8.42 13.50 21.48
C LYS A 33 -8.00 12.83 20.20
N TYR A 34 -8.64 11.70 19.87
CA TYR A 34 -8.45 11.02 18.60
C TYR A 34 -8.79 11.96 17.43
N MET A 35 -7.98 11.93 16.40
CA MET A 35 -8.07 12.85 15.26
C MET A 35 -8.08 14.34 15.67
N SER A 36 -7.19 14.70 16.60
CA SER A 36 -6.88 16.10 16.88
C SER A 36 -6.33 16.81 15.64
N ALA A 37 -6.33 18.13 15.64
CA ALA A 37 -5.77 18.93 14.54
C ALA A 37 -4.31 18.53 14.22
N ALA A 38 -3.51 18.21 15.24
CA ALA A 38 -2.13 17.76 15.09
C ALA A 38 -2.05 16.37 14.42
N MET A 39 -2.91 15.41 14.78
CA MET A 39 -3.01 14.11 14.13
C MET A 39 -3.42 14.22 12.67
N LYS A 40 -4.44 15.02 12.37
CA LYS A 40 -4.88 15.27 11.00
C LYS A 40 -3.77 15.88 10.14
N LYS A 41 -3.05 16.85 10.68
CA LYS A 41 -1.90 17.46 10.00
C LYS A 41 -0.79 16.45 9.71
N HIS A 42 -0.49 15.59 10.68
CA HIS A 42 0.50 14.52 10.52
C HIS A 42 0.11 13.54 9.40
N PHE A 43 -1.09 12.99 9.44
CA PHE A 43 -1.55 12.04 8.42
C PHE A 43 -1.73 12.69 7.05
N ASN A 44 -2.14 13.94 6.99
CA ASN A 44 -2.19 14.70 5.74
C ASN A 44 -0.80 14.81 5.12
N ALA A 45 0.22 15.16 5.90
CA ALA A 45 1.60 15.23 5.43
C ALA A 45 2.13 13.87 4.97
N VAL A 46 1.85 12.81 5.70
CA VAL A 46 2.22 11.42 5.36
C VAL A 46 1.58 10.98 4.05
N LEU A 47 0.31 11.24 3.86
CA LEU A 47 -0.42 10.87 2.64
C LEU A 47 0.07 11.64 1.42
N ILE A 48 0.34 12.93 1.55
CA ILE A 48 0.87 13.76 0.47
C ILE A 48 2.27 13.29 0.07
N ASP A 49 3.15 13.05 1.03
CA ASP A 49 4.50 12.55 0.78
C ASP A 49 4.48 11.19 0.06
N TRP A 50 3.64 10.28 0.52
CA TRP A 50 3.47 8.98 -0.12
C TRP A 50 2.93 9.09 -1.55
N ARG A 51 1.95 9.95 -1.77
CA ARG A 51 1.40 10.22 -3.10
C ARG A 51 2.46 10.74 -4.07
N GLU A 52 3.28 11.69 -3.64
CA GLU A 52 4.35 12.24 -4.48
C GLU A 52 5.40 11.17 -4.81
N HIS A 53 5.76 10.32 -3.85
CA HIS A 53 6.65 9.18 -4.07
C HIS A 53 6.11 8.20 -5.11
N LEU A 54 4.83 7.85 -5.02
CA LEU A 54 4.18 6.96 -5.98
C LEU A 54 4.11 7.57 -7.38
N LYS A 55 3.85 8.87 -7.47
CA LYS A 55 3.86 9.58 -8.77
C LYS A 55 5.25 9.56 -9.41
N GLU A 56 6.30 9.76 -8.64
CA GLU A 56 7.68 9.68 -9.13
C GLU A 56 8.02 8.27 -9.62
N GLU A 57 7.64 7.25 -8.85
CA GLU A 57 7.84 5.84 -9.26
C GLU A 57 7.08 5.52 -10.54
N MET A 58 5.84 5.98 -10.68
CA MET A 58 5.06 5.81 -11.91
C MET A 58 5.70 6.50 -13.10
N GLN A 59 6.25 7.70 -12.90
CA GLN A 59 6.94 8.42 -13.97
C GLN A 59 8.19 7.68 -14.43
N LYS A 60 8.98 7.15 -13.52
CA LYS A 60 10.15 6.31 -13.83
C LYS A 60 9.77 5.07 -14.62
N THR A 61 8.70 4.40 -14.22
CA THR A 61 8.18 3.22 -14.94
C THR A 61 7.72 3.58 -16.34
N PHE A 62 7.01 4.71 -16.48
CA PHE A 62 6.57 5.21 -17.78
C PHE A 62 7.74 5.52 -18.73
N ASP A 63 8.75 6.21 -18.22
CA ASP A 63 9.96 6.55 -18.98
C ASP A 63 10.72 5.29 -19.40
N HIS A 64 10.81 4.30 -18.52
CA HIS A 64 11.43 3.01 -18.83
C HIS A 64 10.67 2.25 -19.93
N LEU A 65 9.34 2.20 -19.87
CA LEU A 65 8.50 1.61 -20.91
C LEU A 65 8.64 2.32 -22.26
N LYS A 66 8.71 3.64 -22.25
CA LYS A 66 8.88 4.46 -23.43
C LYS A 66 10.23 4.22 -24.12
N ASN A 67 11.29 4.04 -23.33
CA ASN A 67 12.64 3.82 -23.84
C ASN A 67 12.87 2.38 -24.32
N LYS A 68 12.06 1.41 -23.88
CA LYS A 68 12.10 -0.01 -24.31
C LYS A 68 11.38 -0.30 -25.64
N GLY A 69 10.98 0.71 -26.39
CA GLY A 69 10.25 0.55 -27.65
C GLY A 69 11.04 -0.05 -28.81
N GLU A 70 12.30 -0.51 -28.60
CA GLU A 70 13.08 -1.19 -29.61
C GLU A 70 12.67 -2.66 -29.75
N SER A 71 12.36 -3.09 -30.98
CA SER A 71 12.01 -4.47 -31.26
C SER A 71 13.27 -5.34 -31.26
N TYR A 72 13.30 -6.37 -30.41
CA TYR A 72 14.33 -7.39 -30.43
C TYR A 72 14.08 -8.37 -31.60
N ALA A 73 15.15 -8.72 -32.32
CA ALA A 73 15.08 -9.65 -33.43
C ALA A 73 14.88 -11.12 -32.98
N ASP A 74 15.33 -11.48 -31.78
CA ASP A 74 15.18 -12.82 -31.21
C ASP A 74 13.78 -13.04 -30.61
N PRO A 75 13.02 -14.09 -31.02
CA PRO A 75 11.72 -14.42 -30.44
C PRO A 75 11.72 -14.68 -28.93
N ILE A 76 12.81 -15.24 -28.38
CA ILE A 76 12.93 -15.49 -26.93
C ILE A 76 13.06 -14.16 -26.17
N ASP A 77 13.89 -13.25 -26.66
CA ASP A 77 14.07 -11.92 -26.07
C ASP A 77 12.77 -11.12 -26.15
N ARG A 78 12.03 -11.25 -27.25
CA ARG A 78 10.72 -10.62 -27.42
C ARG A 78 9.71 -11.14 -26.41
N ALA A 79 9.63 -12.46 -26.19
CA ALA A 79 8.73 -13.05 -25.21
C ALA A 79 9.04 -12.59 -23.78
N SER A 80 10.32 -12.57 -23.39
CA SER A 80 10.77 -12.05 -22.09
C SER A 80 10.44 -10.57 -21.92
N GLN A 81 10.60 -9.77 -22.96
CA GLN A 81 10.25 -8.35 -22.96
C GLN A 81 8.74 -8.13 -22.80
N GLU A 82 7.91 -8.93 -23.45
CA GLU A 82 6.45 -8.86 -23.33
C GLU A 82 5.99 -9.21 -21.89
N GLU A 83 6.61 -10.20 -21.24
CA GLU A 83 6.33 -10.55 -19.86
C GLU A 83 6.70 -9.43 -18.89
N GLU A 84 7.89 -8.84 -19.04
CA GLU A 84 8.33 -7.69 -18.25
C GLU A 84 7.39 -6.49 -18.43
N PHE A 85 7.00 -6.21 -19.66
CA PHE A 85 6.07 -5.14 -20.01
C PHE A 85 4.71 -5.35 -19.33
N ALA A 86 4.16 -6.56 -19.40
CA ALA A 86 2.90 -6.91 -18.75
C ALA A 86 2.97 -6.77 -17.21
N PHE A 87 4.08 -7.18 -16.61
CA PHE A 87 4.34 -7.01 -15.17
C PHE A 87 4.40 -5.54 -14.77
N GLU A 88 5.11 -4.71 -15.52
CA GLU A 88 5.22 -3.27 -15.27
C GLU A 88 3.87 -2.55 -15.39
N LEU A 89 3.04 -2.93 -16.38
CA LEU A 89 1.69 -2.40 -16.54
C LEU A 89 0.79 -2.75 -15.33
N ARG A 90 0.86 -3.97 -14.82
CA ARG A 90 0.11 -4.38 -13.62
C ARG A 90 0.56 -3.63 -12.37
N THR A 91 1.85 -3.42 -12.21
CA THR A 91 2.40 -2.60 -11.13
C THR A 91 1.91 -1.17 -11.20
N ARG A 92 1.91 -0.59 -12.39
CA ARG A 92 1.41 0.77 -12.64
C ARG A 92 -0.09 0.91 -12.32
N ASP A 93 -0.91 -0.08 -12.68
CA ASP A 93 -2.33 -0.08 -12.35
C ASP A 93 -2.57 -0.17 -10.84
N ARG A 94 -1.78 -0.97 -10.13
CA ARG A 94 -1.81 -1.06 -8.67
C ARG A 94 -1.44 0.26 -8.00
N GLU A 95 -0.42 0.92 -8.48
CA GLU A 95 0.03 2.23 -7.98
C GLU A 95 -1.01 3.32 -8.25
N ARG A 96 -1.64 3.31 -9.42
CA ARG A 96 -2.74 4.23 -9.74
C ARG A 96 -3.92 4.07 -8.79
N LYS A 97 -4.35 2.84 -8.51
CA LYS A 97 -5.42 2.55 -7.55
C LYS A 97 -5.05 3.02 -6.15
N LEU A 98 -3.79 2.85 -5.75
CA LEU A 98 -3.30 3.33 -4.46
C LEU A 98 -3.29 4.86 -4.38
N ILE A 99 -2.88 5.55 -5.43
CA ILE A 99 -2.96 7.02 -5.51
C ILE A 99 -4.41 7.50 -5.36
N ASN A 100 -5.37 6.82 -6.00
CA ASN A 100 -6.79 7.14 -5.85
C ASN A 100 -7.29 6.93 -4.41
N LYS A 101 -6.83 5.89 -3.72
CA LYS A 101 -7.13 5.65 -2.30
C LYS A 101 -6.54 6.74 -1.41
N ILE A 102 -5.33 7.18 -1.71
CA ILE A 102 -4.69 8.29 -0.99
C ILE A 102 -5.48 9.59 -1.19
N ALA A 103 -5.91 9.88 -2.41
CA ALA A 103 -6.74 11.05 -2.69
C ALA A 103 -8.08 11.02 -1.92
N ALA A 104 -8.73 9.85 -1.85
CA ALA A 104 -9.94 9.66 -1.07
C ALA A 104 -9.69 9.87 0.43
N SER A 105 -8.58 9.39 0.96
CA SER A 105 -8.20 9.59 2.37
C SER A 105 -7.91 11.06 2.69
N LEU A 106 -7.27 11.79 1.79
CA LEU A 106 -7.04 13.22 1.93
C LEU A 106 -8.37 14.00 1.95
N GLU A 107 -9.32 13.61 1.13
CA GLU A 107 -10.66 14.20 1.14
C GLU A 107 -11.40 13.91 2.44
N GLN A 108 -11.29 12.71 2.99
CA GLN A 108 -11.84 12.36 4.31
C GLN A 108 -11.26 13.21 5.43
N ILE A 109 -9.97 13.54 5.38
CA ILE A 109 -9.35 14.46 6.34
C ILE A 109 -10.00 15.85 6.28
N LYS A 110 -10.28 16.34 5.08
CA LYS A 110 -10.96 17.65 4.90
C LYS A 110 -12.39 17.63 5.44
N GLN A 111 -13.08 16.50 5.34
CA GLN A 111 -14.46 16.33 5.80
C GLN A 111 -14.56 15.87 7.26
N ASP A 112 -13.45 15.74 7.97
CA ASP A 112 -13.38 15.23 9.34
C ASP A 112 -13.86 13.77 9.54
N ASP A 113 -13.91 12.98 8.47
CA ASP A 113 -14.32 11.58 8.48
C ASP A 113 -13.16 10.58 8.53
N TYR A 114 -11.93 11.08 8.44
CA TYR A 114 -10.73 10.23 8.43
C TYR A 114 -10.48 9.57 9.78
N GLY A 115 -10.08 8.30 9.75
CA GLY A 115 -9.69 7.56 10.93
C GLY A 115 -10.81 6.76 11.59
N TYR A 116 -12.00 6.76 11.02
CA TYR A 116 -13.15 6.00 11.50
C TYR A 116 -13.49 4.86 10.54
N CYS A 117 -13.88 3.70 11.09
CA CYS A 117 -14.26 2.55 10.29
C CYS A 117 -15.53 2.85 9.47
N TYR A 118 -15.47 2.58 8.18
CA TYR A 118 -16.61 2.77 7.28
C TYR A 118 -17.80 1.85 7.64
N ALA A 119 -17.51 0.63 8.13
CA ALA A 119 -18.55 -0.35 8.43
C ALA A 119 -19.20 -0.17 9.81
N CYS A 120 -18.43 0.08 10.87
CA CYS A 120 -18.92 0.12 12.25
C CYS A 120 -18.75 1.49 12.95
N GLY A 121 -18.06 2.42 12.34
CA GLY A 121 -17.90 3.79 12.84
C GLY A 121 -16.94 3.97 14.02
N ILE A 122 -16.28 2.91 14.49
CA ILE A 122 -15.29 3.02 15.57
C ILE A 122 -13.97 3.61 15.09
N GLU A 123 -13.17 4.10 16.01
CA GLU A 123 -11.82 4.58 15.73
C GLU A 123 -10.93 3.45 15.21
N ILE A 124 -10.26 3.68 14.06
CA ILE A 124 -9.34 2.68 13.48
C ILE A 124 -8.08 2.51 14.35
N GLY A 125 -7.64 3.58 15.00
CA GLY A 125 -6.44 3.60 15.82
C GLY A 125 -5.20 4.14 15.08
N VAL A 126 -4.41 4.90 15.81
CA VAL A 126 -3.22 5.58 15.27
C VAL A 126 -2.18 4.58 14.75
N LYS A 127 -1.93 3.49 15.46
CA LYS A 127 -0.95 2.47 15.06
C LYS A 127 -1.30 1.83 13.71
N ARG A 128 -2.58 1.53 13.49
CA ARG A 128 -3.05 0.96 12.24
C ARG A 128 -2.94 1.96 11.09
N LEU A 129 -3.28 3.22 11.33
CA LEU A 129 -3.15 4.31 10.35
C LEU A 129 -1.68 4.61 10.04
N GLU A 130 -0.79 4.53 11.00
CA GLU A 130 0.65 4.64 10.75
C GLU A 130 1.18 3.53 9.84
N ALA A 131 0.70 2.31 10.04
CA ALA A 131 1.06 1.17 9.18
C ALA A 131 0.41 1.25 7.79
N ARG A 132 -0.85 1.69 7.74
CA ARG A 132 -1.65 1.81 6.51
C ARG A 132 -2.51 3.08 6.54
N PRO A 133 -1.96 4.22 6.10
CA PRO A 133 -2.69 5.50 6.16
C PRO A 133 -3.99 5.55 5.35
N THR A 134 -4.16 4.66 4.38
CA THR A 134 -5.38 4.54 3.55
C THR A 134 -6.41 3.58 4.11
N ALA A 135 -6.23 3.06 5.33
CA ALA A 135 -7.17 2.14 5.96
C ALA A 135 -8.54 2.80 6.15
N THR A 136 -9.60 2.12 5.72
CA THR A 136 -11.00 2.56 5.81
C THR A 136 -11.82 1.72 6.78
N HIS A 137 -11.29 0.61 7.23
CA HIS A 137 -11.94 -0.34 8.14
C HIS A 137 -11.04 -0.62 9.33
N CYS A 138 -11.68 -0.84 10.50
CA CYS A 138 -10.97 -1.35 11.67
C CYS A 138 -10.50 -2.79 11.41
N ILE A 139 -9.59 -3.28 12.24
CA ILE A 139 -9.01 -4.61 12.08
C ILE A 139 -10.08 -5.71 12.11
N ASP A 140 -11.08 -5.59 12.97
CA ASP A 140 -12.15 -6.58 13.12
C ASP A 140 -13.03 -6.64 11.87
N CYS A 141 -13.48 -5.49 11.35
CA CYS A 141 -14.28 -5.43 10.13
C CYS A 141 -13.49 -5.91 8.91
N LYS A 142 -12.21 -5.58 8.82
CA LYS A 142 -11.34 -6.04 7.75
C LYS A 142 -11.17 -7.57 7.79
N THR A 143 -10.98 -8.14 8.96
CA THR A 143 -10.88 -9.59 9.16
C THR A 143 -12.18 -10.28 8.74
N LEU A 144 -13.34 -9.74 9.11
CA LEU A 144 -14.65 -10.28 8.70
C LEU A 144 -14.83 -10.25 7.18
N ASP A 145 -14.44 -9.16 6.52
CA ASP A 145 -14.51 -9.04 5.07
C ASP A 145 -13.62 -10.08 4.38
N GLU A 146 -12.42 -10.28 4.87
CA GLU A 146 -11.49 -11.30 4.34
C GLU A 146 -12.03 -12.72 4.51
N ILE A 147 -12.69 -13.01 5.62
CA ILE A 147 -13.37 -14.30 5.83
C ILE A 147 -14.51 -14.50 4.84
N LYS A 148 -15.33 -13.47 4.62
CA LYS A 148 -16.43 -13.53 3.64
C LYS A 148 -15.92 -13.72 2.21
N GLU A 149 -14.87 -13.01 1.82
CA GLU A 149 -14.23 -13.16 0.51
C GLU A 149 -13.73 -14.60 0.29
N LYS A 150 -13.11 -15.21 1.29
CA LYS A 150 -12.64 -16.61 1.22
C LYS A 150 -13.80 -17.59 1.10
N GLN A 151 -14.91 -17.37 1.78
CA GLN A 151 -16.08 -18.23 1.71
C GLN A 151 -16.80 -18.14 0.35
N LEU A 152 -16.82 -16.96 -0.26
CA LEU A 152 -17.45 -16.73 -1.56
C LEU A 152 -16.54 -17.11 -2.74
N GLY A 153 -15.22 -17.05 -2.56
CA GLY A 153 -14.23 -17.37 -3.58
C GLY A 153 -13.76 -18.82 -3.60
N GLY A 154 -14.27 -19.61 -2.68
CA GLY A 154 -13.95 -21.03 -2.56
C GLY A 154 -15.01 -21.91 -3.16
#